data_e0b059fcf86cbaaff8ff8fc7fad615e4
#
_entry.id   e0b059fcf86cbaaff8ff8fc7fad615e4
#
_cell.length_a   1.000
_cell.length_b   1.000
_cell.length_c   1.000
_cell.angle_alpha   90.00
_cell.angle_beta   90.00
_cell.angle_gamma   90.00
#
_symmetry.space_group_name_H-M   'P 1'
#
loop_
_entity.id
_entity.type
_entity.pdbx_description
1 polymer ?
#
loop_
_entity_poly.entity_id
_entity_poly.type
_entity_poly.pdbx_seq_one_letter_code
_entity_poly.pdbx_strand_id
1 'polypeptide(L)'
;MRTWLKWLNVVWLWAMVPALYAGNTPREVLNLNPSWKYSRGDDAGAARPAYDDSAWERVGLPHSFSIPYFMSKDFYVGYGWYRREVDLTAKQLKKKIFLEFDGVFQEAEVFVNGVRAGSHVGGYTGFSIDITLQARKGRNVIAVRVNNLWHPDRAPRAGEHVFSGGIYRNVRLVLKSPAYIDWYGTSVTTPDLAQNDGRSSTVRVVTDLCNATGSEATFRLQTDVVDAEGRTVASVTDDYKIASGASVQADQTTPTVEQPICWSPEQPYLYKVVSTLSRKGRVLDRTETVWGFRWMEWTADKGFFLNGKHLYLRGANVHQDHAGWGDAVTEAGMWRDVRMMKEAGFNFIRGSHYPHSPAFVEACDREGMLFWSENAFWGIGGFRADGYWNASAYP
;
A
#
# COMPACT_ATOMS: atom_id res chain seq x y z
N MET A 1 -38.28 5.12 52.88
CA MET A 1 -38.56 4.44 51.58
C MET A 1 -37.31 4.54 50.71
N ARG A 2 -36.62 3.44 50.52
CA ARG A 2 -35.34 3.33 49.77
C ARG A 2 -35.65 2.93 48.34
N THR A 3 -35.30 3.77 47.34
CA THR A 3 -35.34 3.42 45.92
C THR A 3 -33.93 3.13 45.47
N TRP A 4 -33.70 1.89 45.07
CA TRP A 4 -32.45 1.36 44.49
C TRP A 4 -32.38 1.73 43.00
N LEU A 5 -31.38 2.52 42.60
CA LEU A 5 -31.01 2.66 41.18
C LEU A 5 -30.19 1.44 40.79
N LYS A 6 -30.70 0.65 39.87
CA LYS A 6 -29.96 -0.43 39.20
C LYS A 6 -29.10 0.17 38.09
N TRP A 7 -27.81 0.10 38.24
CA TRP A 7 -26.85 0.35 37.18
C TRP A 7 -26.86 -0.85 36.21
N LEU A 8 -27.31 -0.63 34.98
CA LEU A 8 -27.15 -1.56 33.88
C LEU A 8 -25.69 -1.42 33.37
N ASN A 9 -24.87 -2.39 33.65
CA ASN A 9 -23.58 -2.57 32.99
C ASN A 9 -23.82 -3.03 31.55
N VAL A 10 -23.70 -2.11 30.59
CA VAL A 10 -23.62 -2.45 29.19
C VAL A 10 -22.20 -2.95 28.92
N VAL A 11 -22.02 -4.25 28.97
CA VAL A 11 -20.80 -4.92 28.51
C VAL A 11 -20.81 -4.81 26.98
N TRP A 12 -19.99 -3.90 26.45
CA TRP A 12 -19.64 -3.92 25.02
C TRP A 12 -18.83 -5.18 24.77
N LEU A 13 -19.50 -6.22 24.28
CA LEU A 13 -18.82 -7.34 23.61
C LEU A 13 -18.18 -6.74 22.35
N TRP A 14 -16.87 -6.53 22.40
CA TRP A 14 -16.05 -6.48 21.22
C TRP A 14 -16.19 -7.86 20.55
N ALA A 15 -17.08 -7.96 19.58
CA ALA A 15 -17.05 -9.06 18.65
C ALA A 15 -15.72 -9.00 17.93
N MET A 16 -14.75 -9.81 18.39
CA MET A 16 -13.64 -10.23 17.56
C MET A 16 -14.29 -10.81 16.31
N VAL A 17 -14.30 -10.05 15.21
CA VAL A 17 -14.53 -10.60 13.89
C VAL A 17 -13.42 -11.62 13.72
N PRO A 18 -13.70 -12.92 13.73
CA PRO A 18 -12.67 -13.89 13.47
C PRO A 18 -12.14 -13.59 12.09
N ALA A 19 -10.81 -13.55 11.95
CA ALA A 19 -10.12 -13.62 10.68
C ALA A 19 -10.43 -14.98 10.03
N LEU A 20 -11.65 -15.15 9.53
CA LEU A 20 -12.22 -16.40 9.00
C LEU A 20 -11.67 -16.75 7.62
N TYR A 21 -10.63 -16.08 7.15
CA TYR A 21 -9.92 -16.41 5.91
C TYR A 21 -8.38 -16.50 6.07
N ALA A 22 -7.88 -16.86 7.25
CA ALA A 22 -6.55 -17.45 7.36
C ALA A 22 -6.51 -18.88 6.78
N GLY A 23 -7.18 -19.08 5.64
CA GLY A 23 -7.05 -20.27 4.82
C GLY A 23 -5.61 -20.32 4.32
N ASN A 24 -4.97 -21.49 4.43
CA ASN A 24 -3.61 -21.88 4.02
C ASN A 24 -3.13 -21.19 2.72
N THR A 25 -2.90 -19.87 2.76
CA THR A 25 -2.24 -19.21 1.64
C THR A 25 -0.76 -19.53 1.74
N PRO A 26 -0.13 -20.00 0.65
CA PRO A 26 1.30 -20.23 0.65
C PRO A 26 2.10 -18.92 0.80
N ARG A 27 1.45 -17.78 0.60
CA ARG A 27 2.01 -16.45 0.83
C ARG A 27 2.04 -16.17 2.33
N GLU A 28 3.19 -15.75 2.83
CA GLU A 28 3.41 -15.36 4.21
C GLU A 28 3.85 -13.90 4.23
N VAL A 29 3.18 -13.07 5.03
CA VAL A 29 3.46 -11.64 5.15
C VAL A 29 3.86 -11.36 6.60
N LEU A 30 5.09 -10.89 6.79
CA LEU A 30 5.62 -10.52 8.09
C LEU A 30 5.70 -9.00 8.19
N ASN A 31 5.07 -8.43 9.22
CA ASN A 31 5.18 -7.02 9.51
C ASN A 31 6.60 -6.69 10.01
N LEU A 32 7.31 -5.84 9.29
CA LEU A 32 8.64 -5.39 9.66
C LEU A 32 8.67 -4.00 10.29
N ASN A 33 7.55 -3.38 10.63
CA ASN A 33 7.53 -2.05 11.23
C ASN A 33 8.23 -1.95 12.60
N PRO A 34 8.13 -2.93 13.52
CA PRO A 34 8.81 -2.85 14.81
C PRO A 34 10.31 -3.11 14.73
N SER A 35 11.05 -2.65 15.75
CA SER A 35 12.42 -3.06 16.05
C SER A 35 13.49 -2.67 15.03
N TRP A 36 13.37 -1.50 14.45
CA TRP A 36 14.44 -0.88 13.68
C TRP A 36 15.39 -0.11 14.59
N LYS A 37 16.61 0.08 14.10
CA LYS A 37 17.58 1.03 14.62
C LYS A 37 17.84 2.08 13.55
N TYR A 38 17.99 3.33 13.98
CA TYR A 38 18.17 4.47 13.11
C TYR A 38 19.36 5.33 13.55
N SER A 39 20.09 5.88 12.57
CA SER A 39 21.13 6.87 12.79
C SER A 39 21.15 7.88 11.65
N ARG A 40 21.30 9.15 12.01
CA ARG A 40 21.56 10.24 11.04
C ARG A 40 22.98 10.18 10.54
N GLY A 41 23.19 10.66 9.32
CA GLY A 41 24.49 10.72 8.67
C GLY A 41 24.70 9.58 7.70
N ASP A 42 25.83 9.60 7.02
CA ASP A 42 26.17 8.65 5.97
C ASP A 42 27.46 7.89 6.33
N ASP A 43 27.31 6.69 6.84
CA ASP A 43 28.39 5.75 7.07
C ASP A 43 28.16 4.47 6.23
N ALA A 44 28.86 4.37 5.10
CA ALA A 44 28.76 3.20 4.23
C ALA A 44 29.13 1.88 4.93
N GLY A 45 29.83 1.93 6.06
CA GLY A 45 30.09 0.77 6.92
C GLY A 45 28.83 0.15 7.49
N ALA A 46 27.75 0.93 7.62
CA ALA A 46 26.45 0.51 8.16
C ALA A 46 25.76 -0.59 7.34
N ALA A 47 26.15 -0.79 6.08
CA ALA A 47 25.68 -1.92 5.28
C ALA A 47 26.19 -3.29 5.80
N ARG A 48 27.35 -3.32 6.49
CA ARG A 48 28.00 -4.56 6.92
C ARG A 48 27.26 -5.24 8.06
N PRO A 49 27.10 -6.58 8.04
CA PRO A 49 26.42 -7.32 9.11
C PRO A 49 27.06 -7.15 10.51
N ALA A 50 28.37 -7.00 10.56
CA ALA A 50 29.15 -6.86 11.81
C ALA A 50 29.32 -5.39 12.26
N TYR A 51 28.63 -4.44 11.62
CA TYR A 51 28.66 -3.05 12.05
C TYR A 51 28.05 -2.90 13.44
N ASP A 52 28.73 -2.15 14.31
CA ASP A 52 28.24 -1.85 15.64
C ASP A 52 27.17 -0.73 15.60
N ASP A 53 25.93 -1.14 15.73
CA ASP A 53 24.77 -0.26 15.80
C ASP A 53 24.17 -0.16 17.22
N SER A 54 24.97 -0.46 18.24
CA SER A 54 24.52 -0.48 19.64
C SER A 54 24.08 0.90 20.14
N ALA A 55 24.74 1.96 19.66
CA ALA A 55 24.44 3.35 19.99
C ALA A 55 23.30 3.97 19.16
N TRP A 56 22.75 3.24 18.18
CA TRP A 56 21.69 3.77 17.34
C TRP A 56 20.34 3.85 18.08
N GLU A 57 19.55 4.85 17.69
CA GLU A 57 18.19 5.01 18.20
C GLU A 57 17.31 3.81 17.81
N ARG A 58 16.53 3.32 18.77
CA ARG A 58 15.51 2.29 18.48
C ARG A 58 14.21 2.94 18.06
N VAL A 59 13.75 2.60 16.87
CA VAL A 59 12.55 3.17 16.27
C VAL A 59 11.57 2.10 15.78
N GLY A 60 10.30 2.47 15.72
CA GLY A 60 9.28 1.77 14.96
C GLY A 60 8.97 2.52 13.67
N LEU A 61 8.45 1.82 12.66
CA LEU A 61 7.92 2.45 11.46
C LEU A 61 6.40 2.62 11.58
N PRO A 62 5.85 3.66 11.00
CA PRO A 62 6.44 4.76 10.22
C PRO A 62 7.42 5.62 11.03
N HIS A 63 8.50 6.09 10.38
CA HIS A 63 9.49 6.95 11.02
C HIS A 63 10.01 8.01 10.03
N SER A 64 10.18 9.23 10.49
CA SER A 64 10.84 10.29 9.72
C SER A 64 12.10 10.79 10.41
N PHE A 65 13.02 11.39 9.64
CA PHE A 65 14.31 11.88 10.14
C PHE A 65 14.22 12.92 11.25
N SER A 66 13.08 13.60 11.36
CA SER A 66 12.89 14.76 12.22
C SER A 66 11.79 14.57 13.27
N ILE A 67 11.51 13.31 13.67
CA ILE A 67 10.58 13.02 14.75
C ILE A 67 11.28 13.11 16.12
N PRO A 68 10.61 13.65 17.17
CA PRO A 68 9.36 14.40 17.09
C PRO A 68 9.65 15.85 16.70
N TYR A 69 8.83 16.41 15.82
CA TYR A 69 8.93 17.83 15.57
C TYR A 69 7.57 18.53 15.74
N PHE A 70 7.59 19.60 16.51
CA PHE A 70 6.46 20.48 16.70
C PHE A 70 6.86 21.87 16.22
N MET A 71 6.45 22.24 15.01
CA MET A 71 6.72 23.55 14.43
C MET A 71 8.21 23.91 14.37
N SER A 72 9.07 22.93 14.23
CA SER A 72 10.48 23.15 13.97
C SER A 72 10.66 23.83 12.62
N LYS A 73 11.56 24.83 12.55
CA LYS A 73 11.95 25.43 11.28
C LYS A 73 13.07 24.65 10.60
N ASP A 74 13.76 23.80 11.34
CA ASP A 74 14.94 23.09 10.89
C ASP A 74 14.59 21.62 10.73
N PHE A 75 14.41 21.21 9.49
CA PHE A 75 14.28 19.80 9.11
C PHE A 75 15.65 19.26 8.74
N TYR A 76 15.93 18.04 9.17
CA TYR A 76 17.16 17.38 8.77
C TYR A 76 17.13 17.04 7.28
N VAL A 77 18.12 17.52 6.54
CA VAL A 77 18.37 17.20 5.14
C VAL A 77 19.69 16.45 5.05
N GLY A 78 19.69 15.27 4.45
CA GLY A 78 20.88 14.44 4.37
C GLY A 78 20.56 12.96 4.34
N TYR A 79 21.51 12.18 4.82
CA TYR A 79 21.41 10.72 4.85
C TYR A 79 20.96 10.23 6.23
N GLY A 80 20.22 9.11 6.21
CA GLY A 80 19.91 8.32 7.39
C GLY A 80 20.01 6.84 7.09
N TRP A 81 20.44 6.06 8.06
CA TRP A 81 20.53 4.62 7.97
C TRP A 81 19.54 3.96 8.90
N TYR A 82 18.87 2.95 8.39
CA TYR A 82 18.00 2.06 9.15
C TYR A 82 18.56 0.67 9.14
N ARG A 83 18.56 -0.01 10.29
CA ARG A 83 19.01 -1.41 10.40
C ARG A 83 18.01 -2.24 11.17
N ARG A 84 17.82 -3.47 10.73
CA ARG A 84 16.96 -4.44 11.38
C ARG A 84 17.46 -5.86 11.16
N GLU A 85 17.21 -6.73 12.13
CA GLU A 85 17.46 -8.16 12.01
C GLU A 85 16.16 -8.92 11.76
N VAL A 86 16.27 -10.01 11.02
CA VAL A 86 15.18 -10.97 10.80
C VAL A 86 15.74 -12.37 10.71
N ASP A 87 15.10 -13.32 11.41
CA ASP A 87 15.47 -14.73 11.36
C ASP A 87 14.62 -15.46 10.33
N LEU A 88 15.29 -16.23 9.44
CA LEU A 88 14.65 -17.04 8.43
C LEU A 88 14.92 -18.52 8.63
N THR A 89 13.89 -19.33 8.49
CA THR A 89 13.97 -20.79 8.57
C THR A 89 14.38 -21.40 7.23
N ALA A 90 14.91 -22.63 7.26
CA ALA A 90 15.21 -23.39 6.04
C ALA A 90 13.95 -23.62 5.15
N LYS A 91 12.75 -23.65 5.74
CA LYS A 91 11.48 -23.76 4.99
C LYS A 91 11.19 -22.48 4.22
N GLN A 92 11.41 -21.33 4.83
CA GLN A 92 11.19 -20.02 4.23
C GLN A 92 12.17 -19.75 3.07
N LEU A 93 13.41 -20.21 3.15
CA LEU A 93 14.40 -20.10 2.07
C LEU A 93 14.06 -20.89 0.80
N LYS A 94 13.05 -21.75 0.82
CA LYS A 94 12.51 -22.42 -0.38
C LYS A 94 11.50 -21.57 -1.15
N LYS A 95 11.17 -20.39 -0.62
CA LYS A 95 10.24 -19.42 -1.21
C LYS A 95 11.01 -18.30 -1.90
N LYS A 96 10.32 -17.53 -2.73
CA LYS A 96 10.75 -16.20 -3.14
C LYS A 96 10.52 -15.25 -1.95
N ILE A 97 11.48 -14.37 -1.69
CA ILE A 97 11.50 -13.49 -0.51
C ILE A 97 11.64 -12.05 -0.98
N PHE A 98 10.64 -11.22 -0.64
CA PHE A 98 10.59 -9.83 -1.04
C PHE A 98 10.55 -8.91 0.19
N LEU A 99 11.23 -7.77 0.09
CA LEU A 99 11.02 -6.62 0.95
C LEU A 99 10.10 -5.66 0.21
N GLU A 100 8.92 -5.40 0.77
CA GLU A 100 7.94 -4.47 0.21
C GLU A 100 7.86 -3.23 1.11
N PHE A 101 8.06 -2.05 0.50
CA PHE A 101 8.02 -0.75 1.15
C PHE A 101 6.85 0.04 0.57
N ASP A 102 5.98 0.58 1.41
CA ASP A 102 4.87 1.43 0.96
C ASP A 102 5.31 2.86 0.65
N GLY A 103 6.47 3.28 1.14
CA GLY A 103 7.07 4.58 0.83
C GLY A 103 8.32 4.88 1.66
N VAL A 104 9.33 5.44 0.98
CA VAL A 104 10.58 5.93 1.56
C VAL A 104 10.93 7.26 0.91
N PHE A 105 11.13 8.31 1.67
CA PHE A 105 11.44 9.62 1.11
C PHE A 105 12.94 9.94 1.21
N GLN A 106 13.63 10.18 0.06
CA GLN A 106 13.08 10.04 -1.29
C GLN A 106 13.91 9.06 -2.12
N GLU A 107 15.08 8.65 -1.67
CA GLU A 107 15.92 7.63 -2.26
C GLU A 107 16.27 6.58 -1.23
N ALA A 108 16.20 5.33 -1.64
CA ALA A 108 16.56 4.19 -0.81
C ALA A 108 17.55 3.26 -1.51
N GLU A 109 18.57 2.86 -0.79
CA GLU A 109 19.41 1.71 -1.14
C GLU A 109 19.24 0.64 -0.07
N VAL A 110 18.90 -0.57 -0.50
CA VAL A 110 18.62 -1.69 0.41
C VAL A 110 19.74 -2.71 0.32
N PHE A 111 20.28 -3.08 1.47
CA PHE A 111 21.32 -4.08 1.65
C PHE A 111 20.78 -5.21 2.52
N VAL A 112 21.11 -6.44 2.15
CA VAL A 112 20.82 -7.62 2.95
C VAL A 112 22.12 -8.39 3.15
N ASN A 113 22.48 -8.63 4.41
CA ASN A 113 23.74 -9.29 4.79
C ASN A 113 25.00 -8.64 4.19
N GLY A 114 24.97 -7.30 4.01
CA GLY A 114 26.09 -6.53 3.44
C GLY A 114 26.11 -6.47 1.92
N VAL A 115 25.22 -7.16 1.23
CA VAL A 115 25.10 -7.16 -0.23
C VAL A 115 23.97 -6.24 -0.65
N ARG A 116 24.22 -5.32 -1.60
CA ARG A 116 23.17 -4.46 -2.18
C ARG A 116 22.15 -5.33 -2.90
N ALA A 117 20.91 -5.27 -2.43
CA ALA A 117 19.80 -6.03 -2.99
C ALA A 117 19.02 -5.21 -4.04
N GLY A 118 18.94 -3.90 -3.86
CA GLY A 118 18.25 -3.02 -4.79
C GLY A 118 18.23 -1.57 -4.32
N SER A 119 17.55 -0.72 -5.09
CA SER A 119 17.34 0.69 -4.78
C SER A 119 16.03 1.18 -5.37
N HIS A 120 15.54 2.29 -4.83
CA HIS A 120 14.36 2.99 -5.33
C HIS A 120 14.61 4.50 -5.31
N VAL A 121 14.04 5.19 -6.28
CA VAL A 121 14.02 6.64 -6.41
C VAL A 121 12.56 7.07 -6.58
N GLY A 122 12.11 7.97 -5.70
CA GLY A 122 10.73 8.46 -5.68
C GLY A 122 10.14 8.38 -4.28
N GLY A 123 9.79 9.55 -3.71
CA GLY A 123 9.42 9.66 -2.30
C GLY A 123 8.04 9.09 -1.96
N TYR A 124 7.12 9.00 -2.91
CA TYR A 124 5.70 8.75 -2.64
C TYR A 124 5.16 7.45 -3.21
N THR A 125 5.98 6.70 -3.91
CA THR A 125 5.60 5.40 -4.48
C THR A 125 6.21 4.26 -3.67
N GLY A 126 5.45 3.18 -3.51
CA GLY A 126 5.96 1.94 -2.94
C GLY A 126 6.87 1.19 -3.92
N PHE A 127 7.64 0.25 -3.40
CA PHE A 127 8.51 -0.62 -4.19
C PHE A 127 8.73 -1.96 -3.52
N SER A 128 9.07 -2.96 -4.34
CA SER A 128 9.35 -4.33 -3.89
C SER A 128 10.74 -4.75 -4.38
N ILE A 129 11.55 -5.34 -3.49
CA ILE A 129 12.90 -5.83 -3.79
C ILE A 129 12.98 -7.32 -3.50
N ASP A 130 13.34 -8.10 -4.52
CA ASP A 130 13.63 -9.54 -4.37
C ASP A 130 14.98 -9.73 -3.67
N ILE A 131 14.93 -10.27 -2.46
CA ILE A 131 16.12 -10.55 -1.62
C ILE A 131 16.42 -12.05 -1.52
N THR A 132 15.80 -12.87 -2.35
CA THR A 132 15.92 -14.34 -2.29
C THR A 132 17.36 -14.81 -2.31
N LEU A 133 18.21 -14.16 -3.13
CA LEU A 133 19.62 -14.55 -3.27
C LEU A 133 20.50 -14.10 -2.09
N GLN A 134 20.13 -13.03 -1.40
CA GLN A 134 20.89 -12.48 -0.26
C GLN A 134 20.47 -13.10 1.07
N ALA A 135 19.28 -13.70 1.11
CA ALA A 135 18.72 -14.31 2.31
C ALA A 135 19.44 -15.60 2.71
N ARG A 136 19.61 -15.83 4.02
CA ARG A 136 20.24 -17.02 4.56
C ARG A 136 19.46 -17.57 5.76
N LYS A 137 19.70 -18.82 6.12
CA LYS A 137 19.14 -19.44 7.32
C LYS A 137 19.64 -18.74 8.59
N GLY A 138 18.75 -18.52 9.53
CA GLY A 138 19.02 -17.81 10.78
C GLY A 138 19.02 -16.31 10.58
N ARG A 139 19.86 -15.61 11.31
CA ARG A 139 19.95 -14.16 11.37
C ARG A 139 20.33 -13.55 10.02
N ASN A 140 19.49 -12.64 9.54
CA ASN A 140 19.76 -11.76 8.42
C ASN A 140 19.72 -10.30 8.88
N VAL A 141 20.63 -9.49 8.37
CA VAL A 141 20.68 -8.06 8.63
C VAL A 141 20.19 -7.32 7.41
N ILE A 142 19.12 -6.57 7.56
CA ILE A 142 18.59 -5.63 6.58
C ILE A 142 19.12 -4.25 6.94
N ALA A 143 19.78 -3.57 6.01
CA ALA A 143 20.20 -2.19 6.16
C ALA A 143 19.64 -1.35 5.01
N VAL A 144 19.11 -0.18 5.32
CA VAL A 144 18.51 0.73 4.33
C VAL A 144 19.16 2.09 4.50
N ARG A 145 19.86 2.54 3.45
CA ARG A 145 20.37 3.89 3.34
C ARG A 145 19.35 4.75 2.67
N VAL A 146 18.96 5.84 3.30
CA VAL A 146 17.92 6.76 2.82
C VAL A 146 18.47 8.16 2.77
N ASN A 147 18.08 8.94 1.75
CA ASN A 147 18.32 10.38 1.76
C ASN A 147 17.10 11.15 1.28
N ASN A 148 16.97 12.39 1.75
CA ASN A 148 15.99 13.38 1.32
C ASN A 148 16.65 14.60 0.66
N LEU A 149 17.82 14.41 0.07
CA LEU A 149 18.55 15.47 -0.63
C LEU A 149 17.75 15.92 -1.86
N TRP A 150 17.72 17.24 -2.05
CA TRP A 150 17.12 17.81 -3.25
C TRP A 150 17.86 17.37 -4.52
N HIS A 151 17.11 17.15 -5.57
CA HIS A 151 17.64 16.81 -6.89
C HIS A 151 16.80 17.43 -8.01
N PRO A 152 17.42 18.08 -9.02
CA PRO A 152 16.70 18.80 -10.07
C PRO A 152 15.81 17.89 -10.96
N ASP A 153 16.13 16.60 -11.06
CA ASP A 153 15.43 15.65 -11.91
C ASP A 153 14.40 14.81 -11.15
N ARG A 154 14.08 15.17 -9.90
CA ARG A 154 13.17 14.39 -9.05
C ARG A 154 12.02 15.25 -8.55
N ALA A 155 10.83 14.72 -8.67
CA ALA A 155 9.62 15.37 -8.18
C ALA A 155 9.31 14.92 -6.73
N PRO A 156 8.80 15.83 -5.90
CA PRO A 156 8.60 17.24 -6.17
C PRO A 156 9.91 18.02 -6.02
N ARG A 157 10.11 19.06 -6.83
CA ARG A 157 11.31 19.90 -6.76
C ARG A 157 11.17 21.11 -5.83
N ALA A 158 9.96 21.48 -5.55
CA ALA A 158 9.61 22.53 -4.60
C ALA A 158 8.21 22.26 -4.07
N GLY A 159 7.87 22.83 -2.93
CA GLY A 159 6.53 22.68 -2.34
C GLY A 159 6.45 23.38 -1.00
N GLU A 160 5.25 23.58 -0.53
CA GLU A 160 4.92 24.19 0.76
C GLU A 160 4.68 23.17 1.87
N HIS A 161 4.99 21.92 1.59
CA HIS A 161 4.85 20.80 2.53
C HIS A 161 6.22 20.26 2.95
N VAL A 162 6.21 19.49 4.01
CA VAL A 162 7.44 18.97 4.63
C VAL A 162 7.99 17.79 3.83
N PHE A 163 9.29 17.81 3.58
CA PHE A 163 10.06 16.69 3.03
C PHE A 163 10.79 15.98 4.18
N SER A 164 10.05 15.25 4.99
CA SER A 164 10.55 14.78 6.28
C SER A 164 11.64 13.72 6.19
N GLY A 165 11.79 13.05 5.07
CA GLY A 165 12.79 11.98 4.90
C GLY A 165 12.49 10.73 5.73
N GLY A 166 13.10 9.59 5.36
CA GLY A 166 13.01 8.36 6.15
C GLY A 166 12.08 7.30 5.58
N ILE A 167 11.95 6.20 6.31
CA ILE A 167 10.99 5.12 6.01
C ILE A 167 9.65 5.48 6.68
N TYR A 168 8.88 6.29 6.01
CA TYR A 168 7.69 6.94 6.59
C TYR A 168 6.38 6.20 6.35
N ARG A 169 6.44 5.03 5.71
CA ARG A 169 5.31 4.10 5.53
C ARG A 169 5.72 2.67 5.92
N ASN A 170 4.80 1.73 5.81
CA ASN A 170 5.03 0.37 6.25
C ASN A 170 6.09 -0.38 5.44
N VAL A 171 6.71 -1.35 6.11
CA VAL A 171 7.62 -2.33 5.50
C VAL A 171 7.16 -3.74 5.85
N ARG A 172 7.16 -4.62 4.84
CA ARG A 172 6.79 -6.03 4.98
C ARG A 172 7.86 -6.94 4.38
N LEU A 173 8.05 -8.09 4.99
CA LEU A 173 8.74 -9.21 4.36
C LEU A 173 7.69 -10.17 3.83
N VAL A 174 7.68 -10.39 2.53
CA VAL A 174 6.69 -11.22 1.84
C VAL A 174 7.35 -12.44 1.23
N LEU A 175 6.89 -13.61 1.66
CA LEU A 175 7.38 -14.89 1.17
C LEU A 175 6.32 -15.53 0.27
N LYS A 176 6.67 -15.73 -1.00
CA LYS A 176 5.79 -16.27 -2.03
C LYS A 176 6.30 -17.63 -2.51
N SER A 177 5.43 -18.48 -3.03
CA SER A 177 5.87 -19.66 -3.80
C SER A 177 6.73 -19.24 -4.99
N PRO A 178 7.55 -20.12 -5.56
CA PRO A 178 8.29 -19.80 -6.79
C PRO A 178 7.41 -19.48 -8.01
N ALA A 179 6.14 -19.89 -8.01
CA ALA A 179 5.14 -19.36 -8.93
C ALA A 179 4.12 -18.56 -8.11
N TYR A 180 3.89 -17.30 -8.50
CA TYR A 180 3.16 -16.34 -7.67
C TYR A 180 2.46 -15.26 -8.52
N ILE A 181 1.51 -14.58 -7.88
CA ILE A 181 0.90 -13.34 -8.39
C ILE A 181 1.80 -12.17 -7.98
N ASP A 182 2.11 -11.29 -8.92
CA ASP A 182 3.07 -10.21 -8.66
C ASP A 182 2.52 -9.17 -7.66
N TRP A 183 3.39 -8.30 -7.24
CA TRP A 183 3.07 -7.21 -6.32
C TRP A 183 2.21 -6.16 -7.04
N TYR A 184 1.06 -5.81 -6.47
CA TYR A 184 0.02 -5.02 -7.12
C TYR A 184 -0.37 -5.54 -8.53
N GLY A 185 -0.15 -6.81 -8.81
CA GLY A 185 -0.35 -7.44 -10.10
C GLY A 185 -1.81 -7.79 -10.41
N THR A 186 -2.79 -7.16 -9.78
CA THR A 186 -4.21 -7.39 -10.08
C THR A 186 -4.93 -6.07 -10.33
N SER A 187 -5.53 -5.93 -11.51
CA SER A 187 -6.41 -4.81 -11.85
C SER A 187 -7.81 -5.31 -12.18
N VAL A 188 -8.83 -4.53 -11.79
CA VAL A 188 -10.24 -4.90 -11.92
C VAL A 188 -11.01 -3.80 -12.60
N THR A 189 -11.82 -4.15 -13.60
CA THR A 189 -12.71 -3.23 -14.31
C THR A 189 -14.09 -3.83 -14.55
N THR A 190 -15.08 -2.98 -14.79
CA THR A 190 -16.48 -3.34 -15.08
C THR A 190 -16.92 -2.71 -16.38
N PRO A 191 -16.53 -3.31 -17.53
CA PRO A 191 -16.66 -2.64 -18.85
C PRO A 191 -18.11 -2.32 -19.22
N ASP A 192 -19.08 -3.12 -18.77
CA ASP A 192 -20.47 -3.02 -19.21
C ASP A 192 -21.37 -2.25 -18.24
N LEU A 193 -20.86 -1.90 -17.05
CA LEU A 193 -21.69 -1.41 -15.94
C LEU A 193 -22.45 -0.12 -16.28
N ALA A 194 -21.76 0.86 -16.87
CA ALA A 194 -22.37 2.13 -17.26
C ALA A 194 -23.40 1.95 -18.39
N GLN A 195 -23.10 1.11 -19.38
CA GLN A 195 -23.98 0.84 -20.52
C GLN A 195 -25.26 0.13 -20.07
N ASN A 196 -25.18 -0.70 -19.04
CA ASN A 196 -26.30 -1.43 -18.47
C ASN A 196 -27.01 -0.67 -17.34
N ASP A 197 -26.69 0.61 -17.14
CA ASP A 197 -27.27 1.48 -16.11
C ASP A 197 -27.17 0.86 -14.70
N GLY A 198 -26.02 0.24 -14.39
CA GLY A 198 -25.74 -0.40 -13.11
C GLY A 198 -26.47 -1.70 -12.84
N ARG A 199 -27.27 -2.22 -13.79
CA ARG A 199 -28.11 -3.40 -13.59
C ARG A 199 -27.35 -4.72 -13.74
N SER A 200 -26.29 -4.70 -14.52
CA SER A 200 -25.43 -5.88 -14.68
C SER A 200 -24.08 -5.49 -15.25
N SER A 201 -23.05 -6.31 -14.99
CA SER A 201 -21.74 -6.17 -15.64
C SER A 201 -20.96 -7.47 -15.55
N THR A 202 -20.14 -7.74 -16.55
CA THR A 202 -19.00 -8.62 -16.42
C THR A 202 -17.93 -7.94 -15.56
N VAL A 203 -17.03 -8.73 -14.96
CA VAL A 203 -15.84 -8.21 -14.26
C VAL A 203 -14.62 -8.71 -15.02
N ARG A 204 -13.88 -7.77 -15.59
CA ARG A 204 -12.59 -8.06 -16.24
C ARG A 204 -11.48 -7.89 -15.23
N VAL A 205 -10.67 -8.94 -15.06
CA VAL A 205 -9.56 -8.99 -14.12
C VAL A 205 -8.28 -9.33 -14.88
N VAL A 206 -7.30 -8.44 -14.82
CA VAL A 206 -5.97 -8.69 -15.36
C VAL A 206 -5.03 -8.99 -14.20
N THR A 207 -4.37 -10.16 -14.24
CA THR A 207 -3.51 -10.64 -13.16
C THR A 207 -2.11 -10.97 -13.69
N ASP A 208 -1.07 -10.36 -13.12
CA ASP A 208 0.32 -10.63 -13.45
C ASP A 208 0.82 -11.89 -12.75
N LEU A 209 1.11 -12.93 -13.52
CA LEU A 209 1.59 -14.22 -13.03
C LEU A 209 3.08 -14.40 -13.31
N CYS A 210 3.85 -14.80 -12.31
CA CYS A 210 5.30 -15.02 -12.41
C CYS A 210 5.65 -16.49 -12.20
N ASN A 211 6.58 -17.02 -13.02
CA ASN A 211 7.11 -18.36 -12.88
C ASN A 211 8.63 -18.37 -12.64
N ALA A 212 9.06 -18.49 -11.40
CA ALA A 212 10.45 -18.67 -10.98
C ALA A 212 10.76 -20.14 -10.57
N THR A 213 10.03 -21.15 -11.10
CA THR A 213 10.19 -22.56 -10.69
C THR A 213 11.36 -23.29 -11.35
N GLY A 214 12.13 -22.63 -12.24
CA GLY A 214 13.25 -23.24 -12.95
C GLY A 214 12.87 -24.08 -14.19
N SER A 215 11.58 -24.24 -14.50
CA SER A 215 11.08 -24.92 -15.70
C SER A 215 9.79 -24.29 -16.20
N GLU A 216 9.51 -24.44 -17.50
CA GLU A 216 8.20 -24.10 -18.07
C GLU A 216 7.11 -24.94 -17.41
N ALA A 217 5.97 -24.32 -17.10
CA ALA A 217 4.86 -25.01 -16.47
C ALA A 217 3.51 -24.37 -16.81
N THR A 218 2.45 -25.19 -16.76
CA THR A 218 1.08 -24.72 -16.83
C THR A 218 0.53 -24.53 -15.41
N PHE A 219 -0.05 -23.37 -15.17
CA PHE A 219 -0.69 -22.98 -13.92
C PHE A 219 -2.16 -22.67 -14.17
N ARG A 220 -2.98 -23.00 -13.22
CA ARG A 220 -4.41 -22.66 -13.21
C ARG A 220 -4.61 -21.40 -12.38
N LEU A 221 -5.25 -20.40 -12.96
CA LEU A 221 -5.73 -19.21 -12.28
C LEU A 221 -7.25 -19.29 -12.16
N GLN A 222 -7.75 -19.33 -10.94
CA GLN A 222 -9.16 -19.14 -10.62
C GLN A 222 -9.33 -17.74 -10.04
N THR A 223 -10.30 -17.00 -10.58
CA THR A 223 -10.67 -15.66 -10.11
C THR A 223 -12.12 -15.66 -9.70
N ASP A 224 -12.37 -15.39 -8.42
CA ASP A 224 -13.69 -15.34 -7.82
C ASP A 224 -14.03 -13.89 -7.46
N VAL A 225 -15.23 -13.44 -7.81
CA VAL A 225 -15.82 -12.20 -7.30
C VAL A 225 -16.67 -12.56 -6.09
N VAL A 226 -16.33 -12.02 -4.94
CA VAL A 226 -16.95 -12.36 -3.65
C VAL A 226 -17.61 -11.13 -3.06
N ASP A 227 -18.86 -11.24 -2.62
CA ASP A 227 -19.59 -10.15 -1.98
C ASP A 227 -19.17 -9.91 -0.51
N ALA A 228 -19.77 -8.92 0.13
CA ALA A 228 -19.48 -8.58 1.52
C ALA A 228 -19.87 -9.69 2.52
N GLU A 229 -20.81 -10.55 2.15
CA GLU A 229 -21.27 -11.70 2.93
C GLU A 229 -20.39 -12.95 2.71
N GLY A 230 -19.38 -12.87 1.83
CA GLY A 230 -18.47 -13.98 1.54
C GLY A 230 -18.99 -14.98 0.50
N ARG A 231 -20.05 -14.64 -0.25
CA ARG A 231 -20.59 -15.50 -1.32
C ARG A 231 -19.90 -15.20 -2.63
N THR A 232 -19.50 -16.22 -3.37
CA THR A 232 -19.00 -16.07 -4.73
C THR A 232 -20.17 -15.74 -5.68
N VAL A 233 -20.14 -14.54 -6.26
CA VAL A 233 -21.19 -14.06 -7.19
C VAL A 233 -20.83 -14.29 -8.66
N ALA A 234 -19.53 -14.43 -8.97
CA ALA A 234 -19.04 -14.85 -10.27
C ALA A 234 -17.68 -15.51 -10.14
N SER A 235 -17.35 -16.42 -11.07
CA SER A 235 -16.06 -17.11 -11.08
C SER A 235 -15.64 -17.42 -12.52
N VAL A 236 -14.33 -17.36 -12.77
CA VAL A 236 -13.70 -17.74 -14.04
C VAL A 236 -12.42 -18.51 -13.74
N THR A 237 -12.07 -19.46 -14.60
CA THR A 237 -10.87 -20.28 -14.43
C THR A 237 -10.24 -20.57 -15.78
N ASP A 238 -8.92 -20.28 -15.91
CA ASP A 238 -8.14 -20.53 -17.10
C ASP A 238 -6.77 -21.12 -16.75
N ASP A 239 -6.17 -21.79 -17.71
CA ASP A 239 -4.82 -22.37 -17.60
C ASP A 239 -3.81 -21.53 -18.41
N TYR A 240 -2.71 -21.15 -17.77
CA TYR A 240 -1.64 -20.33 -18.36
C TYR A 240 -0.34 -21.08 -18.39
N LYS A 241 0.25 -21.23 -19.58
CA LYS A 241 1.56 -21.83 -19.78
C LYS A 241 2.63 -20.75 -19.72
N ILE A 242 3.53 -20.82 -18.74
CA ILE A 242 4.53 -19.78 -18.47
C ILE A 242 5.92 -20.38 -18.49
N ALA A 243 6.80 -19.82 -19.31
CA ALA A 243 8.21 -20.23 -19.37
C ALA A 243 8.94 -19.96 -18.03
N SER A 244 10.04 -20.66 -17.80
CA SER A 244 10.89 -20.43 -16.63
C SER A 244 11.45 -19.00 -16.64
N GLY A 245 11.35 -18.30 -15.51
CA GLY A 245 11.83 -16.92 -15.34
C GLY A 245 10.96 -15.86 -16.02
N ALA A 246 9.85 -16.24 -16.66
CA ALA A 246 8.94 -15.32 -17.33
C ALA A 246 7.73 -14.95 -16.47
N SER A 247 7.06 -13.89 -16.90
CA SER A 247 5.73 -13.49 -16.42
C SER A 247 4.74 -13.40 -17.59
N VAL A 248 3.46 -13.47 -17.28
CA VAL A 248 2.35 -13.29 -18.21
C VAL A 248 1.23 -12.50 -17.55
N GLN A 249 0.58 -11.65 -18.33
CA GLN A 249 -0.68 -11.02 -17.94
C GLN A 249 -1.83 -11.97 -18.29
N ALA A 250 -2.48 -12.49 -17.26
CA ALA A 250 -3.67 -13.29 -17.37
C ALA A 250 -4.89 -12.35 -17.43
N ASP A 251 -5.53 -12.27 -18.58
CA ASP A 251 -6.71 -11.43 -18.80
C ASP A 251 -7.95 -12.33 -18.78
N GLN A 252 -8.76 -12.17 -17.73
CA GLN A 252 -9.96 -12.98 -17.50
C GLN A 252 -11.20 -12.09 -17.43
N THR A 253 -12.30 -12.56 -17.98
CA THR A 253 -13.62 -11.93 -17.85
C THR A 253 -14.59 -12.93 -17.25
N THR A 254 -15.24 -12.54 -16.16
CA THR A 254 -16.21 -13.39 -15.46
C THR A 254 -17.53 -13.48 -16.23
N PRO A 255 -18.41 -14.45 -15.92
CA PRO A 255 -19.82 -14.34 -16.22
C PRO A 255 -20.41 -13.05 -15.66
N THR A 256 -21.52 -12.61 -16.23
CA THR A 256 -22.24 -11.42 -15.79
C THR A 256 -22.68 -11.54 -14.33
N VAL A 257 -22.42 -10.47 -13.57
CA VAL A 257 -23.01 -10.27 -12.23
C VAL A 257 -24.29 -9.47 -12.41
N GLU A 258 -25.40 -10.05 -12.03
CA GLU A 258 -26.70 -9.40 -12.12
C GLU A 258 -27.00 -8.59 -10.85
N GLN A 259 -27.54 -7.38 -11.04
CA GLN A 259 -27.94 -6.45 -10.00
C GLN A 259 -26.86 -6.23 -8.90
N PRO A 260 -25.62 -5.89 -9.29
CA PRO A 260 -24.58 -5.63 -8.31
C PRO A 260 -24.97 -4.43 -7.44
N ILE A 261 -24.60 -4.48 -6.18
CA ILE A 261 -24.74 -3.33 -5.27
C ILE A 261 -23.63 -2.35 -5.61
N CYS A 262 -24.00 -1.20 -6.17
CA CYS A 262 -23.03 -0.17 -6.55
C CYS A 262 -22.54 0.60 -5.34
N TRP A 263 -21.24 0.83 -5.28
CA TRP A 263 -20.60 1.66 -4.26
C TRP A 263 -21.00 3.13 -4.42
N SER A 264 -21.37 3.76 -3.32
CA SER A 264 -21.58 5.21 -3.24
C SER A 264 -21.12 5.75 -1.88
N PRO A 265 -21.00 7.07 -1.71
CA PRO A 265 -20.71 7.66 -0.40
C PRO A 265 -21.70 7.26 0.69
N GLU A 266 -22.96 7.07 0.36
CA GLU A 266 -24.02 6.68 1.30
C GLU A 266 -24.05 5.18 1.56
N GLN A 267 -23.60 4.38 0.58
CA GLN A 267 -23.55 2.92 0.64
C GLN A 267 -22.22 2.43 0.07
N PRO A 268 -21.13 2.46 0.84
CA PRO A 268 -19.80 2.06 0.39
C PRO A 268 -19.66 0.54 0.35
N TYR A 269 -20.49 -0.13 -0.47
CA TYR A 269 -20.51 -1.58 -0.59
C TYR A 269 -19.31 -2.07 -1.40
N LEU A 270 -18.53 -2.97 -0.83
CA LEU A 270 -17.30 -3.49 -1.42
C LEU A 270 -17.38 -4.99 -1.62
N TYR A 271 -16.84 -5.40 -2.75
CA TYR A 271 -16.57 -6.78 -3.12
C TYR A 271 -15.08 -7.08 -2.98
N LYS A 272 -14.73 -8.34 -3.12
CA LYS A 272 -13.37 -8.81 -3.25
C LYS A 272 -13.20 -9.59 -4.53
N VAL A 273 -12.14 -9.34 -5.26
CA VAL A 273 -11.62 -10.24 -6.27
C VAL A 273 -10.57 -11.12 -5.61
N VAL A 274 -10.80 -12.43 -5.63
CA VAL A 274 -9.92 -13.43 -5.05
C VAL A 274 -9.26 -14.20 -6.18
N SER A 275 -7.96 -13.96 -6.40
CA SER A 275 -7.18 -14.64 -7.42
C SER A 275 -6.37 -15.78 -6.80
N THR A 276 -6.62 -17.01 -7.22
CA THR A 276 -5.97 -18.22 -6.70
C THR A 276 -5.17 -18.90 -7.80
N LEU A 277 -3.84 -18.89 -7.64
CA LEU A 277 -2.90 -19.57 -8.53
C LEU A 277 -2.62 -20.99 -8.02
N SER A 278 -2.81 -21.99 -8.87
CA SER A 278 -2.62 -23.40 -8.48
C SER A 278 -1.91 -24.20 -9.58
N ARG A 279 -1.33 -25.35 -9.20
CA ARG A 279 -0.76 -26.34 -10.11
C ARG A 279 -0.99 -27.75 -9.59
N LYS A 280 -1.55 -28.63 -10.43
CA LYS A 280 -1.85 -30.04 -10.07
C LYS A 280 -2.66 -30.13 -8.77
N GLY A 281 -3.69 -29.30 -8.61
CA GLY A 281 -4.56 -29.27 -7.44
C GLY A 281 -3.98 -28.63 -6.17
N ARG A 282 -2.70 -28.20 -6.19
CA ARG A 282 -2.06 -27.49 -5.05
C ARG A 282 -2.11 -25.99 -5.27
N VAL A 283 -2.64 -25.26 -4.31
CA VAL A 283 -2.58 -23.79 -4.28
C VAL A 283 -1.14 -23.34 -4.06
N LEU A 284 -0.65 -22.45 -4.92
CA LEU A 284 0.69 -21.88 -4.89
C LEU A 284 0.68 -20.45 -4.37
N ASP A 285 -0.35 -19.67 -4.73
CA ASP A 285 -0.52 -18.31 -4.26
C ASP A 285 -1.99 -17.91 -4.27
N ARG A 286 -2.32 -16.91 -3.46
CA ARG A 286 -3.66 -16.33 -3.40
C ARG A 286 -3.56 -14.87 -2.99
N THR A 287 -4.29 -14.02 -3.70
CA THR A 287 -4.41 -12.59 -3.40
C THR A 287 -5.88 -12.18 -3.33
N GLU A 288 -6.14 -11.16 -2.54
CA GLU A 288 -7.46 -10.54 -2.44
C GLU A 288 -7.32 -9.05 -2.81
N THR A 289 -8.15 -8.58 -3.73
CA THR A 289 -8.23 -7.18 -4.13
C THR A 289 -9.61 -6.66 -3.77
N VAL A 290 -9.67 -5.69 -2.86
CA VAL A 290 -10.92 -5.02 -2.49
C VAL A 290 -11.32 -4.06 -3.59
N TRP A 291 -12.59 -4.04 -3.94
CA TRP A 291 -13.07 -3.31 -5.09
C TRP A 291 -14.60 -3.10 -4.99
N GLY A 292 -15.16 -2.14 -5.76
CA GLY A 292 -16.60 -1.88 -5.79
C GLY A 292 -17.10 -1.57 -7.20
N PHE A 293 -18.33 -1.99 -7.51
CA PHE A 293 -19.00 -1.60 -8.74
C PHE A 293 -19.35 -0.12 -8.69
N ARG A 294 -18.85 0.67 -9.63
CA ARG A 294 -19.21 2.08 -9.79
C ARG A 294 -18.77 2.58 -11.16
N TRP A 295 -19.46 3.62 -11.67
CA TRP A 295 -18.97 4.40 -12.79
C TRP A 295 -19.15 5.89 -12.51
N MET A 296 -18.34 6.68 -13.18
CA MET A 296 -18.29 8.14 -13.03
C MET A 296 -18.42 8.80 -14.37
N GLU A 297 -19.15 9.91 -14.40
CA GLU A 297 -19.36 10.72 -15.59
C GLU A 297 -19.15 12.20 -15.24
N TRP A 298 -18.48 12.91 -16.13
CA TRP A 298 -18.24 14.34 -16.01
C TRP A 298 -18.81 15.03 -17.24
N THR A 299 -19.67 16.00 -17.02
CA THR A 299 -20.24 16.81 -18.09
C THR A 299 -19.97 18.28 -17.83
N ALA A 300 -19.70 19.03 -18.90
CA ALA A 300 -19.35 20.46 -18.79
C ALA A 300 -20.53 21.31 -18.27
N ASP A 301 -21.74 20.90 -18.55
CA ASP A 301 -22.99 21.65 -18.26
C ASP A 301 -23.75 21.11 -17.04
N LYS A 302 -23.59 19.83 -16.70
CA LYS A 302 -24.36 19.16 -15.63
C LYS A 302 -23.52 18.70 -14.45
N GLY A 303 -22.18 18.78 -14.57
CA GLY A 303 -21.26 18.44 -13.49
C GLY A 303 -20.98 16.95 -13.37
N PHE A 304 -20.84 16.46 -12.14
CA PHE A 304 -20.40 15.11 -11.82
C PHE A 304 -21.57 14.17 -11.53
N PHE A 305 -21.50 12.99 -12.09
CA PHE A 305 -22.45 11.91 -11.85
C PHE A 305 -21.72 10.66 -11.34
N LEU A 306 -22.28 10.04 -10.34
CA LEU A 306 -21.86 8.73 -9.82
C LEU A 306 -23.02 7.75 -9.99
N ASN A 307 -22.78 6.63 -10.68
CA ASN A 307 -23.79 5.61 -10.96
C ASN A 307 -25.06 6.20 -11.61
N GLY A 308 -24.88 7.11 -12.58
CA GLY A 308 -25.96 7.76 -13.28
C GLY A 308 -26.72 8.85 -12.48
N LYS A 309 -26.36 9.09 -11.22
CA LYS A 309 -27.01 10.11 -10.36
C LYS A 309 -26.10 11.30 -10.17
N HIS A 310 -26.66 12.51 -10.33
CA HIS A 310 -25.91 13.73 -10.04
C HIS A 310 -25.45 13.74 -8.60
N LEU A 311 -24.16 14.04 -8.38
CA LEU A 311 -23.58 14.14 -7.04
C LEU A 311 -22.85 15.46 -6.89
N TYR A 312 -23.28 16.27 -5.91
CA TYR A 312 -22.55 17.47 -5.53
C TYR A 312 -21.34 17.10 -4.67
N LEU A 313 -20.14 17.42 -5.14
CA LEU A 313 -18.88 17.12 -4.45
C LEU A 313 -18.62 18.17 -3.36
N ARG A 314 -18.57 17.72 -2.13
CA ARG A 314 -18.16 18.49 -0.95
C ARG A 314 -16.84 17.93 -0.45
N GLY A 315 -15.76 18.66 -0.62
CA GLY A 315 -14.45 18.13 -0.32
C GLY A 315 -13.45 19.15 0.18
N ALA A 316 -12.31 18.65 0.61
CA ALA A 316 -11.15 19.43 1.00
C ALA A 316 -9.87 18.72 0.56
N ASN A 317 -8.76 19.49 0.56
CA ASN A 317 -7.43 18.94 0.36
C ASN A 317 -6.94 18.25 1.63
N VAL A 318 -6.17 17.18 1.48
CA VAL A 318 -5.49 16.51 2.58
C VAL A 318 -4.03 16.29 2.19
N HIS A 319 -3.12 16.75 3.04
CA HIS A 319 -1.73 16.36 3.06
C HIS A 319 -1.54 15.14 3.98
N GLN A 320 -0.47 14.40 3.82
CA GLN A 320 -0.23 13.19 4.62
C GLN A 320 0.46 13.45 5.96
N ASP A 321 0.80 14.69 6.28
CA ASP A 321 1.57 15.04 7.46
C ASP A 321 0.67 15.37 8.68
N HIS A 322 1.16 15.01 9.86
CA HIS A 322 0.57 15.35 11.15
C HIS A 322 1.57 16.09 12.04
N ALA A 323 1.04 16.98 12.88
CA ALA A 323 1.84 17.69 13.88
C ALA A 323 2.61 16.70 14.77
N GLY A 324 3.91 16.92 14.90
CA GLY A 324 4.83 16.09 15.68
C GLY A 324 5.32 14.81 14.98
N TRP A 325 4.64 14.36 13.93
CA TRP A 325 4.94 13.11 13.21
C TRP A 325 5.48 13.34 11.81
N GLY A 326 5.21 14.52 11.22
CA GLY A 326 5.45 14.75 9.80
C GLY A 326 4.72 13.72 8.96
N ASP A 327 5.38 13.21 7.93
CA ASP A 327 4.80 12.20 7.03
C ASP A 327 4.69 10.81 7.67
N ALA A 328 5.30 10.58 8.83
CA ALA A 328 5.30 9.27 9.48
C ALA A 328 3.99 8.98 10.22
N VAL A 329 2.87 9.14 9.54
CA VAL A 329 1.53 8.92 10.09
C VAL A 329 1.18 7.44 10.06
N THR A 330 0.65 6.93 11.17
CA THR A 330 0.18 5.54 11.25
C THR A 330 -1.09 5.32 10.43
N GLU A 331 -1.36 4.08 10.03
CA GLU A 331 -2.63 3.72 9.38
C GLU A 331 -3.84 4.16 10.21
N ALA A 332 -3.81 3.97 11.53
CA ALA A 332 -4.88 4.41 12.42
C ALA A 332 -5.12 5.94 12.38
N GLY A 333 -4.05 6.73 12.22
CA GLY A 333 -4.13 8.17 12.01
C GLY A 333 -4.82 8.52 10.69
N MET A 334 -4.44 7.83 9.62
CA MET A 334 -5.03 8.00 8.29
C MET A 334 -6.53 7.66 8.27
N TRP A 335 -6.90 6.54 8.90
CA TRP A 335 -8.30 6.14 9.04
C TRP A 335 -9.12 7.15 9.84
N ARG A 336 -8.54 7.67 10.93
CA ARG A 336 -9.18 8.71 11.73
C ARG A 336 -9.48 9.96 10.91
N ASP A 337 -8.53 10.42 10.09
CA ASP A 337 -8.69 11.62 9.28
C ASP A 337 -9.83 11.46 8.27
N VAL A 338 -9.87 10.34 7.55
CA VAL A 338 -10.95 10.06 6.59
C VAL A 338 -12.31 10.01 7.30
N ARG A 339 -12.37 9.34 8.45
CA ARG A 339 -13.61 9.25 9.23
C ARG A 339 -14.08 10.61 9.74
N MET A 340 -13.18 11.43 10.27
CA MET A 340 -13.51 12.78 10.73
C MET A 340 -14.04 13.64 9.58
N MET A 341 -13.47 13.56 8.40
CA MET A 341 -13.99 14.26 7.23
C MET A 341 -15.39 13.75 6.84
N LYS A 342 -15.59 12.43 6.87
CA LYS A 342 -16.92 11.84 6.62
C LYS A 342 -17.96 12.33 7.60
N GLU A 343 -17.65 12.34 8.89
CA GLU A 343 -18.52 12.84 9.98
C GLU A 343 -18.82 14.34 9.84
N ALA A 344 -17.86 15.11 9.30
CA ALA A 344 -18.07 16.52 8.96
C ALA A 344 -18.93 16.76 7.70
N GLY A 345 -19.41 15.70 7.03
CA GLY A 345 -20.29 15.78 5.87
C GLY A 345 -19.58 15.89 4.52
N PHE A 346 -18.29 15.68 4.46
CA PHE A 346 -17.56 15.56 3.18
C PHE A 346 -17.87 14.24 2.49
N ASN A 347 -17.83 14.25 1.17
CA ASN A 347 -17.94 13.05 0.32
C ASN A 347 -16.79 12.93 -0.68
N PHE A 348 -15.82 13.85 -0.63
CA PHE A 348 -14.73 13.95 -1.58
C PHE A 348 -13.45 14.43 -0.87
N ILE A 349 -12.32 13.81 -1.20
CA ILE A 349 -10.99 14.23 -0.75
C ILE A 349 -10.08 14.41 -1.95
N ARG A 350 -9.40 15.55 -2.03
CA ARG A 350 -8.25 15.72 -2.92
C ARG A 350 -6.98 15.37 -2.14
N GLY A 351 -6.34 14.28 -2.53
CA GLY A 351 -5.04 13.87 -1.98
C GLY A 351 -3.92 14.71 -2.58
N SER A 352 -3.66 15.85 -1.97
CA SER A 352 -2.63 16.79 -2.43
C SER A 352 -1.25 16.38 -1.89
N HIS A 353 -0.22 16.52 -2.64
CA HIS A 353 -0.05 16.75 -4.09
C HIS A 353 0.75 15.57 -4.67
N TYR A 354 0.51 14.36 -4.17
CA TYR A 354 1.29 13.16 -4.39
C TYR A 354 0.46 11.89 -4.10
N PRO A 355 0.91 10.71 -4.52
CA PRO A 355 0.25 9.46 -4.15
C PRO A 355 0.23 9.25 -2.63
N HIS A 356 -0.96 9.14 -2.07
CA HIS A 356 -1.16 8.84 -0.65
C HIS A 356 -0.92 7.36 -0.34
N SER A 357 -0.80 7.04 0.94
CA SER A 357 -0.65 5.66 1.41
C SER A 357 -1.81 4.78 0.94
N PRO A 358 -1.57 3.51 0.56
CA PRO A 358 -2.64 2.56 0.29
C PRO A 358 -3.67 2.46 1.42
N ALA A 359 -3.26 2.58 2.68
CA ALA A 359 -4.16 2.56 3.83
C ALA A 359 -5.12 3.76 3.86
N PHE A 360 -4.67 4.94 3.39
CA PHE A 360 -5.54 6.11 3.28
C PHE A 360 -6.61 5.91 2.20
N VAL A 361 -6.21 5.37 1.05
CA VAL A 361 -7.13 5.08 -0.06
C VAL A 361 -8.14 4.00 0.34
N GLU A 362 -7.68 2.94 1.04
CA GLU A 362 -8.58 1.91 1.58
C GLU A 362 -9.59 2.49 2.57
N ALA A 363 -9.16 3.42 3.42
CA ALA A 363 -10.07 4.11 4.32
C ALA A 363 -11.13 4.91 3.53
N CYS A 364 -10.76 5.59 2.44
CA CYS A 364 -11.71 6.29 1.57
C CYS A 364 -12.73 5.33 0.95
N ASP A 365 -12.29 4.18 0.45
CA ASP A 365 -13.18 3.18 -0.14
C ASP A 365 -14.21 2.66 0.88
N ARG A 366 -13.78 2.39 2.11
CA ARG A 366 -14.64 1.81 3.18
C ARG A 366 -15.54 2.82 3.86
N GLU A 367 -15.08 4.05 4.04
CA GLU A 367 -15.88 5.11 4.66
C GLU A 367 -16.79 5.85 3.65
N GLY A 368 -16.70 5.52 2.38
CA GLY A 368 -17.51 6.15 1.33
C GLY A 368 -17.05 7.57 0.98
N MET A 369 -15.75 7.73 0.77
CA MET A 369 -15.15 8.98 0.31
C MET A 369 -14.63 8.83 -1.11
N LEU A 370 -15.06 9.68 -2.02
CA LEU A 370 -14.43 9.80 -3.33
C LEU A 370 -13.03 10.39 -3.15
N PHE A 371 -12.06 9.85 -3.85
CA PHE A 371 -10.67 10.25 -3.71
C PHE A 371 -10.08 10.66 -5.06
N TRP A 372 -9.55 11.89 -5.10
CA TRP A 372 -8.77 12.40 -6.22
C TRP A 372 -7.28 12.21 -5.91
N SER A 373 -6.67 11.22 -6.55
CA SER A 373 -5.24 10.96 -6.42
C SER A 373 -4.45 11.84 -7.39
N GLU A 374 -3.34 12.38 -6.91
CA GLU A 374 -2.38 13.13 -7.73
C GLU A 374 -1.06 12.37 -7.83
N ASN A 375 -0.31 12.59 -8.91
CA ASN A 375 1.08 12.17 -8.97
C ASN A 375 1.97 13.22 -8.29
N ALA A 376 3.22 12.86 -7.99
CA ALA A 376 4.15 13.75 -7.30
C ALA A 376 4.74 14.84 -8.22
N PHE A 377 3.92 15.43 -9.09
CA PHE A 377 4.34 16.40 -10.09
C PHE A 377 4.27 17.86 -9.61
N TRP A 378 3.90 18.08 -8.37
CA TRP A 378 3.86 19.39 -7.73
C TRP A 378 5.25 20.02 -7.67
N GLY A 379 5.32 21.34 -7.80
CA GLY A 379 6.57 22.08 -7.67
C GLY A 379 7.49 22.04 -8.88
N ILE A 380 6.92 21.87 -10.07
CA ILE A 380 7.67 21.99 -11.33
C ILE A 380 8.05 23.42 -11.69
N GLY A 381 8.04 24.33 -10.77
CA GLY A 381 8.41 25.70 -11.03
C GLY A 381 9.81 25.84 -11.57
N GLY A 382 10.09 25.48 -12.77
CA GLY A 382 11.25 25.76 -13.57
C GLY A 382 12.60 25.86 -12.81
N PHE A 383 13.58 26.43 -13.45
CA PHE A 383 14.95 26.63 -12.98
C PHE A 383 15.08 27.48 -11.69
N ARG A 384 14.03 28.16 -11.26
CA ARG A 384 14.02 29.04 -10.07
C ARG A 384 13.12 28.56 -8.92
N ALA A 385 12.52 27.40 -9.03
CA ALA A 385 11.63 26.88 -8.00
C ALA A 385 12.33 26.45 -6.72
N ASP A 386 13.61 26.17 -6.83
CA ASP A 386 14.51 25.77 -5.76
C ASP A 386 14.63 26.78 -4.61
N GLY A 387 14.46 28.06 -4.88
CA GLY A 387 14.56 29.09 -3.87
C GLY A 387 13.23 29.58 -3.26
N TYR A 388 12.10 29.08 -3.72
CA TYR A 388 10.84 29.74 -3.42
C TYR A 388 10.22 29.34 -2.07
N TRP A 389 10.23 28.06 -1.73
CA TRP A 389 9.49 27.59 -0.56
C TRP A 389 10.33 26.98 0.54
N ASN A 390 11.48 26.45 0.22
CA ASN A 390 12.31 25.70 1.14
C ASN A 390 13.80 25.95 0.95
N ALA A 391 14.21 27.21 0.85
CA ALA A 391 15.62 27.57 0.77
C ALA A 391 16.46 27.03 1.95
N SER A 392 15.81 26.78 3.10
CA SER A 392 16.41 26.13 4.26
C SER A 392 16.43 24.60 4.19
N ALA A 393 15.60 23.99 3.35
CA ALA A 393 15.54 22.54 3.16
C ALA A 393 16.42 22.06 1.99
N TYR A 394 16.85 23.00 1.14
CA TYR A 394 17.67 22.72 -0.02
C TYR A 394 18.94 23.57 0.09
N PRO A 395 20.10 22.97 0.22
CA PRO A 395 21.39 23.68 0.31
C PRO A 395 21.72 24.49 -0.94
#